data_ae3864e6c429b91fc65faf21d73258d9
#
_entry.id   ae3864e6c429b91fc65faf21d73258d9
#
_cell.length_a   1.000
_cell.length_b   1.000
_cell.length_c   1.000
_cell.angle_alpha   90.00
_cell.angle_beta   90.00
_cell.angle_gamma   90.00
#
_symmetry.space_group_name_H-M   'P 1'
#
loop_
_entity.id
_entity.type
_entity.pdbx_description
1 polymer ?
#
loop_
_entity_poly.entity_id
_entity_poly.type
_entity_poly.pdbx_seq_one_letter_code
_entity_poly.pdbx_strand_id
1 'polypeptide(L)'
;MNIRRKILTAFGGALKASVGAFAQRQNVMRALIAAFLIIAATPCWAVDVSVTDGDTLILNGVPYRLDGIEAPQTDQTCLDDKGAAWTCGIEARDRLRDYVGKGDVRCTDRGPDSVYRKRRVGDCSVVGEAISINQWMVREGWALNLDRSAKGRFKADRDNASTDRKGLWKGCFVSPEVLRRFTISTASLLGAACPKADNWPIRQMLFPDTPVRPTGCAIKGRIVLRSQITGYAGIYHLPSCRSYERTKQTHRWFCSEEEAQAEGFRKSFTC
;
A
#
# COMPACT_ATOMS: atom_id res chain seq x y z
N MET A 1 -61.60 22.63 -71.83
CA MET A 1 -60.13 22.76 -71.81
C MET A 1 -59.77 23.33 -70.45
N ASN A 2 -59.54 22.50 -69.46
CA ASN A 2 -58.93 22.93 -68.14
C ASN A 2 -59.07 21.87 -67.00
N ILE A 3 -59.13 20.57 -67.28
CA ILE A 3 -59.20 19.55 -66.24
C ILE A 3 -57.85 18.84 -66.03
N ARG A 4 -56.95 18.88 -67.02
CA ARG A 4 -55.66 18.17 -66.94
C ARG A 4 -54.58 18.89 -66.12
N ARG A 5 -54.72 20.20 -65.77
CA ARG A 5 -53.68 20.95 -65.01
C ARG A 5 -53.85 20.89 -63.52
N LYS A 6 -54.99 20.51 -62.98
CA LYS A 6 -55.21 20.43 -61.53
C LYS A 6 -54.78 19.09 -60.87
N ILE A 7 -54.61 18.03 -61.70
CA ILE A 7 -54.25 16.70 -61.18
C ILE A 7 -52.71 16.58 -60.96
N LEU A 8 -51.90 17.27 -61.75
CA LEU A 8 -50.40 17.19 -61.59
C LEU A 8 -49.83 17.98 -60.40
N THR A 9 -50.59 18.96 -59.89
CA THR A 9 -50.09 19.75 -58.69
C THR A 9 -50.42 19.07 -57.36
N ALA A 10 -51.45 18.18 -57.33
CA ALA A 10 -51.81 17.45 -56.09
C ALA A 10 -50.85 16.29 -55.76
N PHE A 11 -50.25 15.62 -56.77
CA PHE A 11 -49.30 14.53 -56.54
C PHE A 11 -47.88 15.00 -56.19
N GLY A 12 -47.50 16.18 -56.64
CA GLY A 12 -46.15 16.74 -56.29
C GLY A 12 -46.03 17.19 -54.87
N GLY A 13 -47.13 17.61 -54.22
CA GLY A 13 -47.09 18.05 -52.78
C GLY A 13 -46.99 16.89 -51.79
N ALA A 14 -47.70 15.77 -52.08
CA ALA A 14 -47.68 14.60 -51.19
C ALA A 14 -46.37 13.86 -51.16
N LEU A 15 -45.60 13.79 -52.28
CA LEU A 15 -44.32 13.16 -52.34
C LEU A 15 -43.25 13.98 -51.60
N LYS A 16 -43.30 15.34 -51.66
CA LYS A 16 -42.33 16.19 -50.91
C LYS A 16 -42.54 16.17 -49.42
N ALA A 17 -43.80 16.04 -48.94
CA ALA A 17 -44.08 15.94 -47.50
C ALA A 17 -43.63 14.61 -46.89
N SER A 18 -43.77 13.47 -47.61
CA SER A 18 -43.35 12.16 -47.12
C SER A 18 -41.82 11.99 -47.07
N VAL A 19 -41.09 12.57 -48.02
CA VAL A 19 -39.59 12.52 -48.00
C VAL A 19 -39.01 13.39 -46.89
N GLY A 20 -39.61 14.55 -46.59
CA GLY A 20 -39.18 15.41 -45.50
C GLY A 20 -39.38 14.77 -44.11
N ALA A 21 -40.52 14.09 -43.90
CA ALA A 21 -40.85 13.40 -42.65
C ALA A 21 -39.92 12.19 -42.39
N PHE A 22 -39.54 11.48 -43.47
CA PHE A 22 -38.60 10.33 -43.33
C PHE A 22 -37.20 10.76 -43.02
N ALA A 23 -36.67 11.83 -43.64
CA ALA A 23 -35.35 12.39 -43.36
C ALA A 23 -35.28 12.99 -41.94
N GLN A 24 -36.33 13.61 -41.46
CA GLN A 24 -36.41 14.16 -40.11
C GLN A 24 -36.43 13.08 -39.04
N ARG A 25 -37.13 11.95 -39.26
CA ARG A 25 -37.10 10.79 -38.33
C ARG A 25 -35.73 10.13 -38.28
N GLN A 26 -35.00 10.03 -39.40
CA GLN A 26 -33.65 9.48 -39.39
C GLN A 26 -32.65 10.37 -38.64
N ASN A 27 -32.76 11.70 -38.72
CA ASN A 27 -31.89 12.63 -38.00
C ASN A 27 -32.19 12.62 -36.49
N VAL A 28 -33.45 12.52 -36.08
CA VAL A 28 -33.83 12.38 -34.65
C VAL A 28 -33.32 11.05 -34.08
N MET A 29 -33.44 9.95 -34.83
CA MET A 29 -32.94 8.64 -34.38
C MET A 29 -31.41 8.59 -34.28
N ARG A 30 -30.71 9.22 -35.22
CA ARG A 30 -29.23 9.37 -35.15
C ARG A 30 -28.78 10.25 -33.98
N ALA A 31 -29.52 11.32 -33.68
CA ALA A 31 -29.24 12.19 -32.52
C ALA A 31 -29.50 11.46 -31.19
N LEU A 32 -30.53 10.63 -31.09
CA LEU A 32 -30.83 9.82 -29.89
C LEU A 32 -29.77 8.71 -29.67
N ILE A 33 -29.29 8.06 -30.73
CA ILE A 33 -28.24 7.05 -30.64
C ILE A 33 -26.91 7.69 -30.23
N ALA A 34 -26.56 8.87 -30.78
CA ALA A 34 -25.36 9.63 -30.39
C ALA A 34 -25.41 10.10 -28.92
N ALA A 35 -26.60 10.55 -28.46
CA ALA A 35 -26.81 10.94 -27.07
C ALA A 35 -26.71 9.74 -26.09
N PHE A 36 -27.15 8.55 -26.50
CA PHE A 36 -27.10 7.34 -25.69
C PHE A 36 -25.67 6.79 -25.57
N LEU A 37 -24.82 6.97 -26.60
CA LEU A 37 -23.40 6.58 -26.56
C LEU A 37 -22.54 7.49 -25.69
N ILE A 38 -22.91 8.75 -25.46
CA ILE A 38 -22.19 9.69 -24.61
C ILE A 38 -22.43 9.43 -23.11
N ILE A 39 -23.59 8.85 -22.74
CA ILE A 39 -23.93 8.59 -21.34
C ILE A 39 -23.21 7.36 -20.77
N ALA A 40 -22.63 6.48 -21.61
CA ALA A 40 -21.97 5.24 -21.17
C ALA A 40 -20.49 5.39 -20.79
N ALA A 41 -19.86 6.55 -20.99
CA ALA A 41 -18.50 6.83 -20.55
C ALA A 41 -18.51 7.39 -19.13
N THR A 42 -18.91 6.59 -18.13
CA THR A 42 -18.58 6.90 -16.74
C THR A 42 -17.06 6.84 -16.62
N PRO A 43 -16.38 7.93 -16.18
CA PRO A 43 -14.97 7.84 -15.89
C PRO A 43 -14.78 6.76 -14.81
N CYS A 44 -14.17 5.66 -15.19
CA CYS A 44 -13.67 4.68 -14.23
C CYS A 44 -12.52 5.38 -13.51
N TRP A 45 -12.80 5.97 -12.36
CA TRP A 45 -11.77 6.48 -11.47
C TRP A 45 -11.02 5.26 -10.95
N ALA A 46 -9.85 5.00 -11.51
CA ALA A 46 -8.97 3.98 -10.98
C ALA A 46 -8.66 4.34 -9.52
N VAL A 47 -8.83 3.39 -8.62
CA VAL A 47 -8.45 3.55 -7.22
C VAL A 47 -6.93 3.66 -7.19
N ASP A 48 -6.42 4.82 -6.73
CA ASP A 48 -4.97 5.02 -6.59
C ASP A 48 -4.51 4.34 -5.30
N VAL A 49 -3.74 3.26 -5.46
CA VAL A 49 -3.15 2.52 -4.34
C VAL A 49 -1.65 2.36 -4.54
N SER A 50 -0.88 2.74 -3.54
CA SER A 50 0.55 2.46 -3.47
C SER A 50 0.93 1.86 -2.12
N VAL A 51 2.03 1.10 -2.09
CA VAL A 51 2.50 0.41 -0.88
C VAL A 51 3.85 0.98 -0.49
N THR A 52 3.95 1.45 0.74
CA THR A 52 5.19 2.05 1.28
C THR A 52 5.97 1.08 2.14
N ASP A 53 5.27 0.21 2.89
CA ASP A 53 5.85 -0.76 3.80
C ASP A 53 4.97 -2.04 3.84
N GLY A 54 5.41 -3.11 4.47
CA GLY A 54 4.68 -4.37 4.58
C GLY A 54 3.38 -4.29 5.39
N ASP A 55 3.15 -3.21 6.14
CA ASP A 55 1.91 -2.97 6.87
C ASP A 55 1.28 -1.59 6.61
N THR A 56 1.75 -0.88 5.58
CA THR A 56 1.28 0.48 5.28
C THR A 56 1.08 0.67 3.78
N LEU A 57 -0.11 1.15 3.40
CA LEU A 57 -0.45 1.53 2.03
C LEU A 57 -1.02 2.95 1.98
N ILE A 58 -0.95 3.57 0.83
CA ILE A 58 -1.58 4.86 0.54
C ILE A 58 -2.75 4.61 -0.40
N LEU A 59 -3.94 4.99 0.03
CA LEU A 59 -5.17 4.85 -0.73
C LEU A 59 -5.74 6.23 -1.04
N ASN A 60 -5.79 6.60 -2.31
CA ASN A 60 -6.24 7.94 -2.76
C ASN A 60 -5.54 9.08 -2.00
N GLY A 61 -4.21 8.97 -1.82
CA GLY A 61 -3.39 9.94 -1.10
C GLY A 61 -3.46 9.89 0.42
N VAL A 62 -4.27 8.99 1.02
CA VAL A 62 -4.37 8.82 2.47
C VAL A 62 -3.55 7.62 2.92
N PRO A 63 -2.53 7.79 3.79
CA PRO A 63 -1.77 6.67 4.31
C PRO A 63 -2.58 5.90 5.36
N TYR A 64 -2.70 4.58 5.16
CA TYR A 64 -3.34 3.64 6.07
C TYR A 64 -2.33 2.62 6.59
N ARG A 65 -2.20 2.55 7.91
CA ARG A 65 -1.58 1.44 8.58
C ARG A 65 -2.60 0.31 8.76
N LEU A 66 -2.25 -0.89 8.37
CA LEU A 66 -3.10 -2.08 8.50
C LEU A 66 -3.29 -2.43 9.99
N ASP A 67 -4.56 -2.42 10.44
CA ASP A 67 -4.90 -2.66 11.84
C ASP A 67 -4.61 -4.09 12.27
N GLY A 68 -4.06 -4.23 13.47
CA GLY A 68 -3.85 -5.52 14.13
C GLY A 68 -2.66 -6.32 13.63
N ILE A 69 -1.85 -5.79 12.73
CA ILE A 69 -0.66 -6.47 12.22
C ILE A 69 0.59 -5.61 12.35
N GLU A 70 1.75 -6.27 12.24
CA GLU A 70 3.07 -5.67 12.23
C GLU A 70 3.96 -6.41 11.25
N ALA A 71 4.34 -5.76 10.15
CA ALA A 71 5.28 -6.31 9.18
C ALA A 71 6.72 -5.84 9.44
N PRO A 72 7.73 -6.57 8.93
CA PRO A 72 9.11 -6.11 8.96
C PRO A 72 9.27 -4.74 8.29
N GLN A 73 10.06 -3.89 8.89
CA GLN A 73 10.42 -2.60 8.31
C GLN A 73 11.23 -2.80 7.03
N THR A 74 11.12 -1.91 6.05
CA THR A 74 11.80 -2.06 4.74
C THR A 74 13.31 -2.25 4.87
N ASP A 75 13.93 -1.67 5.89
CA ASP A 75 15.34 -1.82 6.21
C ASP A 75 15.64 -2.95 7.22
N GLN A 76 14.64 -3.77 7.57
CA GLN A 76 14.84 -4.93 8.44
C GLN A 76 15.51 -6.09 7.71
N THR A 77 16.52 -6.67 8.36
CA THR A 77 17.19 -7.88 7.91
C THR A 77 16.67 -9.09 8.68
N CYS A 78 16.44 -10.19 7.97
CA CYS A 78 16.15 -11.51 8.52
C CYS A 78 17.20 -12.52 8.04
N LEU A 79 17.24 -13.71 8.62
CA LEU A 79 17.97 -14.84 8.09
C LEU A 79 17.01 -15.81 7.41
N ASP A 80 17.43 -16.41 6.32
CA ASP A 80 16.70 -17.48 5.67
C ASP A 80 16.86 -18.82 6.40
N ASP A 81 16.35 -19.92 5.86
CA ASP A 81 16.44 -21.26 6.43
C ASP A 81 17.87 -21.85 6.39
N LYS A 82 18.79 -21.20 5.67
CA LYS A 82 20.21 -21.55 5.58
C LYS A 82 21.10 -20.62 6.43
N GLY A 83 20.51 -19.64 7.10
CA GLY A 83 21.21 -18.65 7.90
C GLY A 83 21.79 -17.48 7.09
N ALA A 84 21.47 -17.34 5.81
CA ALA A 84 21.89 -16.22 4.99
C ALA A 84 20.99 -14.99 5.25
N ALA A 85 21.62 -13.81 5.35
CA ALA A 85 20.90 -12.55 5.56
C ALA A 85 20.17 -12.11 4.29
N TRP A 86 18.93 -11.61 4.46
CA TRP A 86 18.09 -11.08 3.37
C TRP A 86 17.20 -9.93 3.85
N THR A 87 16.75 -9.09 2.92
CA THR A 87 15.94 -7.90 3.20
C THR A 87 14.45 -8.27 3.30
N CYS A 88 14.06 -8.86 4.43
CA CYS A 88 12.70 -9.36 4.63
C CYS A 88 11.63 -8.27 4.61
N GLY A 89 11.96 -7.05 5.01
CA GLY A 89 11.03 -5.94 4.94
C GLY A 89 10.69 -5.53 3.50
N ILE A 90 11.68 -5.53 2.62
CA ILE A 90 11.47 -5.31 1.18
C ILE A 90 10.55 -6.39 0.61
N GLU A 91 10.81 -7.66 0.92
CA GLU A 91 9.97 -8.77 0.43
C GLU A 91 8.53 -8.65 0.95
N ALA A 92 8.34 -8.36 2.25
CA ALA A 92 7.00 -8.19 2.83
C ALA A 92 6.22 -7.05 2.14
N ARG A 93 6.89 -5.91 1.88
CA ARG A 93 6.32 -4.78 1.13
C ARG A 93 5.92 -5.22 -0.29
N ASP A 94 6.79 -5.92 -0.99
CA ASP A 94 6.56 -6.31 -2.38
C ASP A 94 5.43 -7.35 -2.47
N ARG A 95 5.32 -8.28 -1.50
CA ARG A 95 4.17 -9.19 -1.38
C ARG A 95 2.86 -8.48 -1.15
N LEU A 96 2.85 -7.45 -0.30
CA LEU A 96 1.67 -6.61 -0.13
C LEU A 96 1.32 -5.88 -1.44
N ARG A 97 2.31 -5.35 -2.16
CA ARG A 97 2.12 -4.69 -3.45
C ARG A 97 1.50 -5.63 -4.48
N ASP A 98 2.02 -6.85 -4.60
CA ASP A 98 1.50 -7.87 -5.50
C ASP A 98 0.05 -8.25 -5.16
N TYR A 99 -0.28 -8.31 -3.86
CA TYR A 99 -1.62 -8.66 -3.42
C TYR A 99 -2.63 -7.56 -3.70
N VAL A 100 -2.31 -6.30 -3.40
CA VAL A 100 -3.20 -5.16 -3.68
C VAL A 100 -3.35 -4.88 -5.18
N GLY A 101 -2.37 -5.29 -5.99
CA GLY A 101 -2.43 -5.20 -7.46
C GLY A 101 -3.48 -6.10 -8.12
N LYS A 102 -4.13 -7.00 -7.38
CA LYS A 102 -5.16 -7.91 -7.92
C LYS A 102 -6.51 -7.23 -8.21
N GLY A 103 -6.78 -6.07 -7.63
CA GLY A 103 -8.05 -5.37 -7.83
C GLY A 103 -8.17 -4.11 -6.97
N ASP A 104 -9.37 -3.52 -7.00
CA ASP A 104 -9.66 -2.33 -6.21
C ASP A 104 -9.51 -2.58 -4.72
N VAL A 105 -8.87 -1.65 -4.03
CA VAL A 105 -8.69 -1.70 -2.57
C VAL A 105 -9.73 -0.82 -1.88
N ARG A 106 -10.26 -1.33 -0.77
CA ARG A 106 -11.13 -0.57 0.14
C ARG A 106 -10.65 -0.73 1.57
N CYS A 107 -10.63 0.37 2.33
CA CYS A 107 -10.27 0.36 3.74
C CYS A 107 -11.45 0.84 4.61
N THR A 108 -11.78 0.07 5.64
CA THR A 108 -12.62 0.54 6.74
C THR A 108 -11.72 1.31 7.70
N ASP A 109 -11.95 2.60 7.80
CA ASP A 109 -11.19 3.51 8.66
C ASP A 109 -11.51 3.25 10.14
N ARG A 110 -10.49 3.00 10.94
CA ARG A 110 -10.58 2.76 12.40
C ARG A 110 -10.20 4.00 13.23
N GLY A 111 -9.79 5.08 12.58
CA GLY A 111 -9.39 6.32 13.24
C GLY A 111 -7.94 6.71 12.95
N PRO A 112 -7.48 7.82 13.54
CA PRO A 112 -6.11 8.25 13.38
C PRO A 112 -5.14 7.32 14.11
N ASP A 113 -3.94 7.13 13.52
CA ASP A 113 -2.86 6.43 14.21
C ASP A 113 -2.48 7.18 15.49
N SER A 114 -2.31 6.45 16.60
CA SER A 114 -2.00 7.03 17.90
C SER A 114 -0.60 7.68 17.96
N VAL A 115 0.31 7.23 17.10
CA VAL A 115 1.69 7.73 17.02
C VAL A 115 1.82 8.80 15.95
N TYR A 116 1.26 8.56 14.76
CA TYR A 116 1.39 9.44 13.59
C TYR A 116 0.03 9.90 13.09
N ARG A 117 -0.49 10.99 13.64
CA ARG A 117 -1.86 11.48 13.41
C ARG A 117 -2.25 11.72 11.96
N LYS A 118 -1.29 11.91 11.06
CA LYS A 118 -1.54 12.05 9.61
C LYS A 118 -1.81 10.72 8.93
N ARG A 119 -1.46 9.60 9.57
CA ARG A 119 -1.75 8.24 9.13
C ARG A 119 -3.04 7.76 9.77
N ARG A 120 -3.83 7.02 9.02
CA ARG A 120 -5.05 6.34 9.50
C ARG A 120 -4.72 4.90 9.87
N VAL A 121 -5.53 4.31 10.70
CA VAL A 121 -5.53 2.86 10.95
C VAL A 121 -6.69 2.26 10.17
N GLY A 122 -6.48 1.18 9.43
CA GLY A 122 -7.50 0.62 8.56
C GLY A 122 -7.54 -0.90 8.54
N ASP A 123 -8.74 -1.42 8.36
CA ASP A 123 -8.98 -2.81 7.98
C ASP A 123 -9.28 -2.80 6.48
N CYS A 124 -8.33 -3.29 5.68
CA CYS A 124 -8.35 -3.12 4.23
C CYS A 124 -8.60 -4.45 3.52
N SER A 125 -9.25 -4.41 2.37
CA SER A 125 -9.54 -5.59 1.54
C SER A 125 -9.38 -5.27 0.06
N VAL A 126 -9.01 -6.26 -0.74
CA VAL A 126 -9.14 -6.22 -2.20
C VAL A 126 -10.54 -6.68 -2.55
N VAL A 127 -11.23 -5.94 -3.42
CA VAL A 127 -12.60 -6.25 -3.82
C VAL A 127 -12.62 -7.61 -4.54
N GLY A 128 -13.52 -8.50 -4.09
CA GLY A 128 -13.62 -9.88 -4.61
C GLY A 128 -12.79 -10.92 -3.86
N GLU A 129 -11.85 -10.51 -3.00
CA GLU A 129 -11.11 -11.44 -2.15
C GLU A 129 -11.90 -11.78 -0.87
N ALA A 130 -11.79 -13.04 -0.42
CA ALA A 130 -12.57 -13.56 0.70
C ALA A 130 -12.07 -13.09 2.08
N ILE A 131 -10.83 -12.65 2.17
CA ILE A 131 -10.19 -12.23 3.42
C ILE A 131 -9.59 -10.83 3.29
N SER A 132 -9.44 -10.14 4.42
CA SER A 132 -8.79 -8.83 4.43
C SER A 132 -7.29 -8.93 4.07
N ILE A 133 -6.73 -7.84 3.58
CA ILE A 133 -5.29 -7.67 3.37
C ILE A 133 -4.54 -7.93 4.67
N ASN A 134 -5.05 -7.40 5.78
CA ASN A 134 -4.51 -7.58 7.12
C ASN A 134 -4.38 -9.07 7.47
N GLN A 135 -5.45 -9.83 7.26
CA GLN A 135 -5.47 -11.28 7.52
C GLN A 135 -4.55 -12.03 6.58
N TRP A 136 -4.55 -11.67 5.28
CA TRP A 136 -3.71 -12.34 4.28
C TRP A 136 -2.22 -12.21 4.61
N MET A 137 -1.77 -11.01 5.01
CA MET A 137 -0.37 -10.79 5.38
C MET A 137 0.08 -11.68 6.54
N VAL A 138 -0.78 -11.89 7.54
CA VAL A 138 -0.47 -12.79 8.66
C VAL A 138 -0.52 -14.26 8.23
N ARG A 139 -1.55 -14.65 7.47
CA ARG A 139 -1.74 -16.03 6.97
C ARG A 139 -0.60 -16.53 6.11
N GLU A 140 -0.02 -15.63 5.28
CA GLU A 140 1.13 -15.94 4.43
C GLU A 140 2.48 -15.73 5.14
N GLY A 141 2.47 -15.34 6.41
CA GLY A 141 3.64 -15.20 7.26
C GLY A 141 4.49 -13.96 6.96
N TRP A 142 3.93 -12.93 6.29
CA TRP A 142 4.62 -11.69 5.97
C TRP A 142 4.44 -10.61 7.03
N ALA A 143 3.54 -10.82 7.97
CA ALA A 143 3.34 -9.97 9.15
C ALA A 143 3.03 -10.81 10.39
N LEU A 144 3.30 -10.26 11.55
CA LEU A 144 2.87 -10.80 12.84
C LEU A 144 1.50 -10.21 13.20
N ASN A 145 0.67 -10.96 13.94
CA ASN A 145 -0.48 -10.36 14.60
C ASN A 145 0.00 -9.50 15.78
N LEU A 146 -0.55 -8.32 15.91
CA LEU A 146 -0.27 -7.41 17.03
C LEU A 146 -1.35 -7.60 18.08
N ASP A 147 -1.10 -8.44 19.09
CA ASP A 147 -2.11 -8.89 20.06
C ASP A 147 -2.90 -7.74 20.73
N ARG A 148 -2.23 -6.60 20.96
CA ARG A 148 -2.86 -5.42 21.57
C ARG A 148 -4.01 -4.83 20.74
N SER A 149 -3.86 -4.76 19.41
CA SER A 149 -4.87 -4.20 18.51
C SER A 149 -5.69 -5.26 17.79
N ALA A 150 -5.09 -6.40 17.47
CA ALA A 150 -5.80 -7.53 16.84
C ALA A 150 -6.82 -8.20 17.75
N LYS A 151 -6.64 -8.13 19.06
CA LYS A 151 -7.52 -8.81 20.04
C LYS A 151 -7.75 -10.28 19.69
N GLY A 152 -6.70 -10.98 19.24
CA GLY A 152 -6.74 -12.39 18.84
C GLY A 152 -7.31 -12.68 17.44
N ARG A 153 -7.76 -11.68 16.68
CA ARG A 153 -8.37 -11.88 15.33
C ARG A 153 -7.53 -12.75 14.39
N PHE A 154 -6.22 -12.57 14.39
CA PHE A 154 -5.30 -13.25 13.46
C PHE A 154 -4.43 -14.30 14.14
N LYS A 155 -4.77 -14.71 15.38
CA LYS A 155 -3.97 -15.69 16.14
C LYS A 155 -3.87 -17.03 15.42
N ALA A 156 -4.99 -17.57 14.94
CA ALA A 156 -5.00 -18.83 14.21
C ALA A 156 -4.20 -18.75 12.88
N ASP A 157 -4.32 -17.65 12.14
CA ASP A 157 -3.57 -17.45 10.90
C ASP A 157 -2.06 -17.39 11.18
N ARG A 158 -1.63 -16.70 12.25
CA ARG A 158 -0.22 -16.67 12.69
C ARG A 158 0.27 -18.05 13.10
N ASP A 159 -0.48 -18.78 13.91
CA ASP A 159 -0.07 -20.08 14.41
C ASP A 159 0.07 -21.08 13.25
N ASN A 160 -0.85 -21.08 12.31
CA ASN A 160 -0.77 -21.87 11.09
C ASN A 160 0.44 -21.46 10.23
N ALA A 161 0.65 -20.17 9.99
CA ALA A 161 1.81 -19.67 9.22
C ALA A 161 3.14 -20.11 9.87
N SER A 162 3.23 -20.08 11.20
CA SER A 162 4.40 -20.53 11.95
C SER A 162 4.60 -22.05 11.83
N THR A 163 3.54 -22.84 11.98
CA THR A 163 3.59 -24.31 11.83
C THR A 163 4.01 -24.73 10.42
N ASP A 164 3.42 -24.07 9.41
CA ASP A 164 3.68 -24.34 7.99
C ASP A 164 4.99 -23.69 7.50
N ARG A 165 5.70 -22.94 8.34
CA ARG A 165 6.95 -22.22 8.06
C ARG A 165 6.79 -21.26 6.86
N LYS A 166 5.68 -20.55 6.78
CA LYS A 166 5.42 -19.59 5.71
C LYS A 166 6.18 -18.27 5.91
N GLY A 167 6.53 -17.64 4.81
CA GLY A 167 7.14 -16.30 4.80
C GLY A 167 8.36 -16.20 5.73
N LEU A 168 8.29 -15.33 6.72
CA LEU A 168 9.31 -15.08 7.74
C LEU A 168 9.59 -16.33 8.60
N TRP A 169 8.55 -17.16 8.83
CA TRP A 169 8.60 -18.25 9.80
C TRP A 169 9.52 -19.41 9.41
N LYS A 170 9.89 -19.53 8.13
CA LYS A 170 10.87 -20.54 7.70
C LYS A 170 12.29 -20.23 8.16
N GLY A 171 12.63 -18.95 8.30
CA GLY A 171 13.94 -18.45 8.66
C GLY A 171 14.10 -18.10 10.13
N CYS A 172 14.94 -17.09 10.41
CA CYS A 172 15.10 -16.50 11.74
C CYS A 172 15.00 -14.99 11.68
N PHE A 173 14.20 -14.38 12.55
CA PHE A 173 13.97 -12.95 12.58
C PHE A 173 13.65 -12.47 13.98
N VAL A 174 13.62 -11.15 14.16
CA VAL A 174 13.13 -10.51 15.38
C VAL A 174 11.78 -9.87 15.12
N SER A 175 10.98 -9.71 16.17
CA SER A 175 9.71 -9.00 16.05
C SER A 175 9.95 -7.59 15.52
N PRO A 176 9.23 -7.16 14.46
CA PRO A 176 9.34 -5.81 13.92
C PRO A 176 9.05 -4.72 14.97
N GLU A 177 8.14 -4.98 15.91
CA GLU A 177 7.85 -4.08 17.01
C GLU A 177 9.07 -3.78 17.89
N VAL A 178 9.88 -4.81 18.15
CA VAL A 178 11.11 -4.66 18.94
C VAL A 178 12.15 -3.82 18.20
N LEU A 179 12.29 -4.07 16.90
CA LEU A 179 13.20 -3.29 16.06
C LEU A 179 12.80 -1.81 16.04
N ARG A 180 11.51 -1.53 15.88
CA ARG A 180 10.98 -0.16 15.88
C ARG A 180 11.22 0.58 17.20
N ARG A 181 11.22 -0.13 18.32
CA ARG A 181 11.43 0.43 19.67
C ARG A 181 12.88 0.47 20.10
N PHE A 182 13.80 -0.07 19.30
CA PHE A 182 15.23 -0.21 19.64
C PHE A 182 15.49 -0.94 20.99
N THR A 183 14.58 -1.84 21.41
CA THR A 183 14.72 -2.62 22.63
C THR A 183 15.39 -3.99 22.36
N ILE A 184 16.63 -3.95 21.90
CA ILE A 184 17.35 -5.10 21.32
C ILE A 184 17.68 -6.19 22.37
N SER A 185 17.97 -5.79 23.61
CA SER A 185 18.48 -6.70 24.62
C SER A 185 17.51 -7.78 25.10
N THR A 186 16.19 -7.57 24.89
CA THR A 186 15.14 -8.49 25.33
C THR A 186 14.39 -9.13 24.17
N ALA A 187 14.82 -8.92 22.92
CA ALA A 187 14.15 -9.43 21.75
C ALA A 187 14.21 -10.95 21.65
N SER A 188 13.05 -11.60 21.60
CA SER A 188 12.98 -13.02 21.25
C SER A 188 13.27 -13.23 19.77
N LEU A 189 14.07 -14.24 19.45
CA LEU A 189 14.25 -14.71 18.09
C LEU A 189 13.05 -15.58 17.71
N LEU A 190 12.49 -15.34 16.52
CA LEU A 190 11.29 -15.99 16.00
C LEU A 190 11.62 -16.71 14.69
N GLY A 191 10.94 -17.84 14.43
CA GLY A 191 11.09 -18.62 13.21
C GLY A 191 11.79 -19.97 13.42
N ALA A 192 11.61 -20.85 12.43
CA ALA A 192 12.01 -22.25 12.54
C ALA A 192 13.54 -22.46 12.48
N ALA A 193 14.27 -21.57 11.83
CA ALA A 193 15.72 -21.66 11.70
C ALA A 193 16.49 -20.89 12.78
N CYS A 194 15.80 -20.30 13.77
CA CYS A 194 16.47 -19.66 14.89
C CYS A 194 17.20 -20.66 15.77
N PRO A 195 18.41 -20.33 16.28
CA PRO A 195 19.11 -21.17 17.24
C PRO A 195 18.29 -21.28 18.52
N LYS A 196 18.34 -22.45 19.16
CA LYS A 196 17.65 -22.70 20.44
C LYS A 196 18.30 -21.95 21.63
N ALA A 197 19.60 -21.73 21.55
CA ALA A 197 20.37 -20.98 22.55
C ALA A 197 20.58 -19.54 22.07
N ASP A 198 20.76 -18.62 23.02
CA ASP A 198 21.13 -17.24 22.70
C ASP A 198 22.45 -17.21 21.91
N ASN A 199 22.41 -16.66 20.73
CA ASN A 199 23.53 -16.63 19.79
C ASN A 199 23.85 -15.18 19.44
N TRP A 200 24.86 -14.62 20.08
CA TRP A 200 25.27 -13.23 19.89
C TRP A 200 25.60 -12.87 18.43
N PRO A 201 26.34 -13.68 17.66
CA PRO A 201 26.58 -13.40 16.24
C PRO A 201 25.29 -13.27 15.42
N ILE A 202 24.30 -14.13 15.64
CA ILE A 202 23.01 -14.04 14.96
C ILE A 202 22.26 -12.78 15.37
N ARG A 203 22.30 -12.41 16.66
CA ARG A 203 21.71 -11.15 17.11
C ARG A 203 22.36 -9.94 16.44
N GLN A 204 23.68 -9.90 16.29
CA GLN A 204 24.36 -8.83 15.57
C GLN A 204 23.99 -8.75 14.09
N MET A 205 23.76 -9.90 13.43
CA MET A 205 23.29 -9.91 12.03
C MET A 205 21.86 -9.36 11.91
N LEU A 206 20.98 -9.66 12.87
CA LEU A 206 19.59 -9.22 12.89
C LEU A 206 19.42 -7.77 13.42
N PHE A 207 20.40 -7.29 14.22
CA PHE A 207 20.43 -5.95 14.82
C PHE A 207 21.81 -5.33 14.66
N PRO A 208 22.20 -4.97 13.46
CA PRO A 208 23.45 -4.26 13.26
C PRO A 208 23.39 -2.88 13.91
N ASP A 209 24.50 -2.41 14.48
CA ASP A 209 24.62 -1.07 15.10
C ASP A 209 24.23 0.05 14.12
N THR A 210 24.42 -0.18 12.83
CA THR A 210 23.93 0.67 11.76
C THR A 210 23.08 -0.18 10.82
N PRO A 211 21.82 0.17 10.59
CA PRO A 211 20.96 -0.57 9.66
C PRO A 211 21.61 -0.72 8.29
N VAL A 212 21.55 -1.93 7.74
CA VAL A 212 22.05 -2.20 6.40
C VAL A 212 21.17 -1.45 5.40
N ARG A 213 21.80 -0.70 4.51
CA ARG A 213 21.08 0.03 3.47
C ARG A 213 20.55 -0.94 2.41
N PRO A 214 19.22 -1.09 2.25
CA PRO A 214 18.67 -1.91 1.18
C PRO A 214 18.96 -1.29 -0.19
N THR A 215 19.05 -2.12 -1.23
CA THR A 215 19.20 -1.65 -2.60
C THR A 215 18.03 -0.75 -3.00
N GLY A 216 18.32 0.42 -3.57
CA GLY A 216 17.33 1.40 -3.97
C GLY A 216 16.84 2.34 -2.86
N CYS A 217 17.18 2.09 -1.58
CA CYS A 217 16.77 2.93 -0.46
C CYS A 217 17.91 3.87 -0.07
N ALA A 218 17.80 5.14 -0.44
CA ALA A 218 18.88 6.13 -0.26
C ALA A 218 18.55 7.24 0.75
N ILE A 219 17.37 7.24 1.33
CA ILE A 219 16.92 8.28 2.25
C ILE A 219 17.33 7.91 3.67
N LYS A 220 18.14 8.77 4.31
CA LYS A 220 18.58 8.57 5.69
C LYS A 220 17.53 9.06 6.66
N GLY A 221 17.10 8.20 7.59
CA GLY A 221 16.24 8.54 8.71
C GLY A 221 17.04 8.66 10.01
N ARG A 222 16.87 9.77 10.71
CA ARG A 222 17.47 10.01 12.02
C ARG A 222 16.41 10.25 13.08
N ILE A 223 16.39 9.44 14.11
CA ILE A 223 15.55 9.65 15.30
C ILE A 223 16.28 10.62 16.23
N VAL A 224 15.64 11.72 16.54
CA VAL A 224 16.18 12.73 17.45
C VAL A 224 15.09 13.16 18.46
N LEU A 225 15.47 13.38 19.69
CA LEU A 225 14.52 13.74 20.78
C LEU A 225 13.65 14.94 20.39
N ARG A 226 14.25 15.95 19.74
CA ARG A 226 13.51 17.15 19.33
C ARG A 226 12.38 16.87 18.32
N SER A 227 12.56 15.88 17.43
CA SER A 227 11.49 15.50 16.49
C SER A 227 10.32 14.85 17.21
N GLN A 228 10.58 14.02 18.21
CA GLN A 228 9.55 13.38 19.03
C GLN A 228 8.69 14.39 19.81
N ILE A 229 9.33 15.42 20.39
CA ILE A 229 8.62 16.52 21.09
C ILE A 229 7.69 17.28 20.12
N THR A 230 8.05 17.38 18.85
CA THR A 230 7.24 18.06 17.82
C THR A 230 6.25 17.14 17.11
N GLY A 231 6.06 15.90 17.62
CA GLY A 231 5.08 14.93 17.10
C GLY A 231 5.52 14.19 15.85
N TYR A 232 6.84 14.15 15.57
CA TYR A 232 7.41 13.35 14.49
C TYR A 232 8.28 12.22 15.06
N ALA A 233 8.30 11.08 14.36
CA ALA A 233 9.19 9.97 14.71
C ALA A 233 10.66 10.34 14.55
N GLY A 234 10.97 11.14 13.53
CA GLY A 234 12.33 11.53 13.21
C GLY A 234 12.43 12.59 12.11
N ILE A 235 13.62 12.72 11.57
CA ILE A 235 13.95 13.62 10.46
C ILE A 235 14.57 12.78 9.36
N TYR A 236 14.10 12.92 8.11
CA TYR A 236 14.74 12.27 6.97
C TYR A 236 15.53 13.27 6.12
N HIS A 237 16.58 12.75 5.49
CA HIS A 237 17.49 13.49 4.63
C HIS A 237 17.59 12.80 3.26
N LEU A 238 17.26 13.54 2.20
CA LEU A 238 17.44 13.09 0.82
C LEU A 238 18.93 13.17 0.43
N PRO A 239 19.38 12.38 -0.55
CA PRO A 239 20.73 12.51 -1.10
C PRO A 239 21.08 13.92 -1.60
N SER A 240 20.08 14.67 -2.06
CA SER A 240 20.22 16.07 -2.51
C SER A 240 20.35 17.10 -1.38
N CYS A 241 20.10 16.71 -0.13
CA CYS A 241 20.15 17.64 1.01
C CYS A 241 21.59 18.02 1.35
N ARG A 242 21.84 19.29 1.63
CA ARG A 242 23.16 19.78 2.07
C ARG A 242 23.70 19.06 3.33
N SER A 243 22.79 18.56 4.19
CA SER A 243 23.15 17.84 5.41
C SER A 243 23.34 16.34 5.22
N TYR A 244 23.09 15.77 4.04
CA TYR A 244 23.06 14.33 3.82
C TYR A 244 24.40 13.66 4.19
N GLU A 245 25.52 14.16 3.68
CA GLU A 245 26.84 13.60 3.95
C GLU A 245 27.30 13.84 5.40
N ARG A 246 26.82 14.91 6.03
CA ARG A 246 27.11 15.22 7.43
C ARG A 246 26.32 14.37 8.42
N THR A 247 25.22 13.75 7.97
CA THR A 247 24.41 12.83 8.79
C THR A 247 25.12 11.48 8.87
N LYS A 248 25.97 11.33 9.89
CA LYS A 248 26.77 10.11 10.11
C LYS A 248 25.96 8.98 10.74
N GLN A 249 25.09 9.30 11.70
CA GLN A 249 24.26 8.32 12.38
C GLN A 249 22.93 8.17 11.63
N THR A 250 22.73 7.03 10.99
CA THR A 250 21.48 6.63 10.32
C THR A 250 20.79 5.57 11.17
N HIS A 251 19.55 5.83 11.60
CA HIS A 251 18.75 4.89 12.39
C HIS A 251 17.80 4.07 11.52
N ARG A 252 17.42 4.63 10.35
CA ARG A 252 16.51 4.03 9.38
C ARG A 252 16.94 4.37 7.95
N TRP A 253 16.66 3.49 7.02
CA TRP A 253 16.74 3.73 5.59
C TRP A 253 15.35 3.69 4.98
N PHE A 254 15.04 4.65 4.11
CA PHE A 254 13.78 4.69 3.38
C PHE A 254 14.03 4.66 1.88
N CYS A 255 13.10 4.01 1.16
CA CYS A 255 13.17 3.86 -0.29
C CYS A 255 12.46 5.00 -1.02
N SER A 256 11.52 5.69 -0.34
CA SER A 256 10.81 6.86 -0.87
C SER A 256 10.50 7.90 0.22
N GLU A 257 10.16 9.12 -0.21
CA GLU A 257 9.71 10.16 0.72
C GLU A 257 8.35 9.83 1.34
N GLU A 258 7.47 9.21 0.56
CA GLU A 258 6.13 8.77 0.99
C GLU A 258 6.26 7.75 2.12
N GLU A 259 7.18 6.79 2.01
CA GLU A 259 7.48 5.83 3.06
C GLU A 259 7.96 6.54 4.33
N ALA A 260 8.95 7.44 4.22
CA ALA A 260 9.47 8.17 5.36
C ALA A 260 8.38 9.00 6.06
N GLN A 261 7.49 9.63 5.29
CA GLN A 261 6.37 10.42 5.82
C GLN A 261 5.29 9.52 6.44
N ALA A 262 4.98 8.37 5.83
CA ALA A 262 4.04 7.39 6.37
C ALA A 262 4.53 6.81 7.71
N GLU A 263 5.85 6.68 7.87
CA GLU A 263 6.50 6.30 9.13
C GLU A 263 6.66 7.48 10.12
N GLY A 264 6.05 8.62 9.82
CA GLY A 264 6.02 9.79 10.72
C GLY A 264 7.29 10.64 10.72
N PHE A 265 8.21 10.42 9.79
CA PHE A 265 9.40 11.26 9.67
C PHE A 265 9.06 12.54 8.89
N ARG A 266 9.63 13.66 9.29
CA ARG A 266 9.56 14.91 8.55
C ARG A 266 10.83 15.16 7.74
N LYS A 267 10.71 15.89 6.65
CA LYS A 267 11.85 16.35 5.85
C LYS A 267 12.78 17.25 6.66
N SER A 268 14.06 17.15 6.42
CA SER A 268 15.04 18.08 7.00
C SER A 268 14.84 19.48 6.44
N PHE A 269 14.99 20.50 7.28
CA PHE A 269 14.95 21.91 6.84
C PHE A 269 16.16 22.33 5.99
N THR A 270 17.18 21.49 5.90
CA THR A 270 18.36 21.73 5.08
C THR A 270 18.27 21.08 3.69
N CYS A 271 17.13 20.52 3.40
CA CYS A 271 16.74 20.09 2.08
C CYS A 271 15.97 21.22 1.39
#